data_489915ea8e44e86f7af374df6e87d009
#
_entry.id   489915ea8e44e86f7af374df6e87d009
#
_cell.length_a   1.000
_cell.length_b   1.000
_cell.length_c   1.000
_cell.angle_alpha   90.00
_cell.angle_beta   90.00
_cell.angle_gamma   90.00
#
_symmetry.space_group_name_H-M   'P 1'
#
loop_
_entity.id
_entity.type
_entity.pdbx_description
1 polymer ?
#
loop_
_entity_poly.entity_id
_entity_poly.type
_entity_poly.pdbx_seq_one_letter_code
_entity_poly.pdbx_strand_id
1 'polypeptide(L)'
;MQKPTTILLSWTLLVLAACAGSERDFSETSIADLHDQMQRGDVTSEELVDWYIDRIAEIDTAGPRLNSIIEVNPDARAIAAALDREWQTSGPRGPLHGIPVVLKANIDTADQMFTSAGSLALANHSPPQDAFIVKRLRDAGAVILGKANLSEWANFRSTRSSSGWSSVGGQTLNPYDTARSPCGSSSGSGVAVSANLTVVAIGTETDGSVVCPSGIVGVVGIKPTLGLVSRSGIIPIAHSQDTAGPMARSVRDAAILLTAMTGVDARDPATADAESHHDYSASLTADGLRGKRVGVIRSWYGAGSNPLVDDIFEASIEALRAQGAEIVDDLEIETEDMYDPEYEVLLYEFKADLAAYFESSAAPFETLAEVIAFNEANASSVMPVFGQEIFLEAEEKGPLTDEAYLRALTESKRIATEGLNGAMDEHSLDALIAITNGPSWMIDHVNGDSFGIGSSSLAAISGYPSITVPAGFVSGLPIGLSFIGKPWNEKQLIEIAYAFEQATGVRRAPEF
;
A
#
# COMPACT_ATOMS: atom_id res chain seq x y z
N MET A 1 -63.51 -46.64 -51.52
CA MET A 1 -63.44 -45.38 -50.76
C MET A 1 -62.63 -45.62 -49.49
N GLN A 2 -61.31 -45.37 -49.53
CA GLN A 2 -60.40 -45.50 -48.41
C GLN A 2 -60.15 -44.15 -47.78
N LYS A 3 -60.35 -44.02 -46.47
CA LYS A 3 -60.06 -42.81 -45.72
C LYS A 3 -58.60 -42.80 -45.34
N PRO A 4 -57.87 -41.69 -45.44
CA PRO A 4 -56.47 -41.64 -44.94
C PRO A 4 -56.42 -41.41 -43.42
N THR A 5 -55.58 -42.17 -42.77
CA THR A 5 -55.21 -42.09 -41.32
C THR A 5 -54.13 -41.06 -41.16
N THR A 6 -54.42 -39.95 -40.46
CA THR A 6 -53.45 -38.91 -40.13
C THR A 6 -52.70 -39.29 -38.85
N ILE A 7 -51.37 -39.49 -38.94
CA ILE A 7 -50.48 -39.73 -37.81
C ILE A 7 -49.98 -38.36 -37.31
N LEU A 8 -50.41 -37.96 -36.10
CA LEU A 8 -49.84 -36.83 -35.40
C LEU A 8 -48.53 -37.22 -34.73
N LEU A 9 -47.40 -36.68 -35.23
CA LEU A 9 -46.13 -36.75 -34.56
C LEU A 9 -46.07 -35.62 -33.51
N SER A 10 -46.11 -35.99 -32.20
CA SER A 10 -45.86 -35.04 -31.09
C SER A 10 -44.37 -34.85 -30.94
N TRP A 11 -43.86 -33.70 -31.27
CA TRP A 11 -42.49 -33.29 -30.93
C TRP A 11 -42.46 -32.77 -29.49
N THR A 12 -41.88 -33.49 -28.56
CA THR A 12 -41.59 -33.04 -27.21
C THR A 12 -40.29 -32.25 -27.29
N LEU A 13 -40.40 -30.91 -27.23
CA LEU A 13 -39.25 -30.02 -27.03
C LEU A 13 -38.76 -30.22 -25.60
N LEU A 14 -37.61 -30.87 -25.44
CA LEU A 14 -36.83 -30.80 -24.18
C LEU A 14 -36.19 -29.41 -24.13
N VAL A 15 -36.72 -28.52 -23.32
CA VAL A 15 -36.05 -27.28 -22.94
C VAL A 15 -35.00 -27.64 -21.90
N LEU A 16 -33.75 -27.77 -22.33
CA LEU A 16 -32.60 -27.72 -21.43
C LEU A 16 -32.53 -26.29 -20.88
N ALA A 17 -33.07 -26.08 -19.69
CA ALA A 17 -32.75 -24.91 -18.89
C ALA A 17 -31.27 -25.05 -18.49
N ALA A 18 -30.38 -24.42 -19.26
CA ALA A 18 -29.05 -24.12 -18.79
C ALA A 18 -29.23 -23.19 -17.59
N CYS A 19 -29.03 -23.70 -16.39
CA CYS A 19 -28.71 -22.84 -15.24
C CYS A 19 -27.39 -22.15 -15.58
N ALA A 20 -27.47 -20.97 -16.18
CA ALA A 20 -26.40 -20.01 -16.09
C ALA A 20 -26.37 -19.62 -14.58
N GLY A 21 -25.55 -20.28 -13.82
CA GLY A 21 -25.15 -19.79 -12.50
C GLY A 21 -24.62 -18.38 -12.77
N SER A 22 -25.20 -17.38 -12.10
CA SER A 22 -24.57 -16.06 -12.09
C SER A 22 -23.13 -16.26 -11.63
N GLU A 23 -22.16 -15.89 -12.47
CA GLU A 23 -20.76 -15.83 -12.04
C GLU A 23 -20.72 -15.04 -10.74
N ARG A 24 -20.16 -15.62 -9.69
CA ARG A 24 -20.02 -14.94 -8.40
C ARG A 24 -19.11 -13.75 -8.59
N ASP A 25 -19.52 -12.60 -8.09
CA ASP A 25 -18.69 -11.38 -8.07
C ASP A 25 -18.25 -11.10 -6.63
N PHE A 26 -16.93 -11.05 -6.42
CA PHE A 26 -16.31 -10.72 -5.13
C PHE A 26 -15.77 -9.27 -5.09
N SER A 27 -16.12 -8.45 -6.08
CA SER A 27 -15.76 -7.03 -6.08
C SER A 27 -16.28 -6.33 -4.82
N GLU A 28 -15.46 -5.44 -4.25
CA GLU A 28 -15.76 -4.65 -3.04
C GLU A 28 -16.15 -5.49 -1.79
N THR A 29 -15.97 -6.82 -1.81
CA THR A 29 -16.31 -7.68 -0.68
C THR A 29 -15.25 -7.55 0.43
N SER A 30 -15.69 -7.32 1.66
CA SER A 30 -14.81 -7.19 2.82
C SER A 30 -14.26 -8.54 3.31
N ILE A 31 -13.17 -8.52 4.09
CA ILE A 31 -12.64 -9.72 4.76
C ILE A 31 -13.73 -10.39 5.60
N ALA A 32 -14.51 -9.60 6.35
CA ALA A 32 -15.59 -10.13 7.20
C ALA A 32 -16.68 -10.84 6.39
N ASP A 33 -17.13 -10.23 5.28
CA ASP A 33 -18.16 -10.83 4.42
C ASP A 33 -17.65 -12.11 3.73
N LEU A 34 -16.37 -12.13 3.31
CA LEU A 34 -15.76 -13.35 2.77
C LEU A 34 -15.68 -14.47 3.81
N HIS A 35 -15.28 -14.16 5.03
CA HIS A 35 -15.26 -15.12 6.13
C HIS A 35 -16.66 -15.67 6.43
N ASP A 36 -17.67 -14.81 6.48
CA ASP A 36 -19.07 -15.23 6.67
C ASP A 36 -19.55 -16.16 5.54
N GLN A 37 -19.16 -15.88 4.29
CA GLN A 37 -19.47 -16.75 3.14
C GLN A 37 -18.74 -18.10 3.25
N MET A 38 -17.46 -18.09 3.63
CA MET A 38 -16.69 -19.32 3.84
C MET A 38 -17.28 -20.16 4.99
N GLN A 39 -17.68 -19.52 6.09
CA GLN A 39 -18.30 -20.21 7.22
C GLN A 39 -19.63 -20.88 6.87
N ARG A 40 -20.42 -20.28 5.97
CA ARG A 40 -21.66 -20.89 5.45
C ARG A 40 -21.41 -21.95 4.39
N GLY A 41 -20.16 -22.10 3.90
CA GLY A 41 -19.82 -22.97 2.79
C GLY A 41 -20.28 -22.44 1.42
N ASP A 42 -20.57 -21.13 1.35
CA ASP A 42 -20.97 -20.47 0.10
C ASP A 42 -19.78 -20.26 -0.86
N VAL A 43 -18.57 -20.14 -0.31
CA VAL A 43 -17.32 -19.94 -1.06
C VAL A 43 -16.16 -20.68 -0.38
N THR A 44 -15.16 -21.11 -1.14
CA THR A 44 -13.89 -21.64 -0.66
C THR A 44 -12.75 -20.67 -0.93
N SER A 45 -11.63 -20.83 -0.23
CA SER A 45 -10.41 -20.06 -0.52
C SER A 45 -9.91 -20.33 -1.95
N GLU A 46 -10.03 -21.57 -2.43
CA GLU A 46 -9.63 -21.95 -3.79
C GLU A 46 -10.48 -21.22 -4.84
N GLU A 47 -11.82 -21.18 -4.69
CA GLU A 47 -12.73 -20.45 -5.59
C GLU A 47 -12.43 -18.93 -5.57
N LEU A 48 -12.12 -18.37 -4.40
CA LEU A 48 -11.76 -16.97 -4.26
C LEU A 48 -10.44 -16.64 -4.97
N VAL A 49 -9.41 -17.46 -4.79
CA VAL A 49 -8.12 -17.30 -5.47
C VAL A 49 -8.26 -17.43 -6.97
N ASP A 50 -9.06 -18.39 -7.47
CA ASP A 50 -9.34 -18.55 -8.90
C ASP A 50 -9.97 -17.29 -9.47
N TRP A 51 -10.99 -16.74 -8.82
CA TRP A 51 -11.65 -15.52 -9.26
C TRP A 51 -10.67 -14.32 -9.38
N TYR A 52 -9.78 -14.13 -8.38
CA TYR A 52 -8.80 -13.05 -8.43
C TYR A 52 -7.75 -13.29 -9.53
N ILE A 53 -7.29 -14.52 -9.75
CA ILE A 53 -6.35 -14.83 -10.83
C ILE A 53 -6.98 -14.58 -12.20
N ASP A 54 -8.23 -14.98 -12.41
CA ASP A 54 -8.96 -14.73 -13.65
C ASP A 54 -9.14 -13.23 -13.88
N ARG A 55 -9.48 -12.47 -12.83
CA ARG A 55 -9.60 -11.02 -12.89
C ARG A 55 -8.27 -10.30 -13.19
N ILE A 56 -7.16 -10.77 -12.62
CA ILE A 56 -5.81 -10.29 -12.98
C ILE A 56 -5.54 -10.52 -14.47
N ALA A 57 -5.87 -11.69 -14.99
CA ALA A 57 -5.69 -11.99 -16.41
C ALA A 57 -6.55 -11.08 -17.31
N GLU A 58 -7.79 -10.77 -16.90
CA GLU A 58 -8.74 -9.99 -17.68
C GLU A 58 -8.46 -8.47 -17.66
N ILE A 59 -8.13 -7.91 -16.49
CA ILE A 59 -8.05 -6.46 -16.27
C ILE A 59 -6.61 -5.96 -16.18
N ASP A 60 -5.74 -6.71 -15.52
CA ASP A 60 -4.36 -6.29 -15.26
C ASP A 60 -3.41 -6.63 -16.40
N THR A 61 -3.55 -7.83 -16.97
CA THR A 61 -2.70 -8.32 -18.07
C THR A 61 -3.30 -8.02 -19.44
N ALA A 62 -4.61 -8.09 -19.55
CA ALA A 62 -5.38 -7.78 -20.77
C ALA A 62 -6.33 -6.59 -20.51
N GLY A 63 -7.30 -6.33 -21.38
CA GLY A 63 -8.26 -5.25 -21.23
C GLY A 63 -7.59 -3.88 -21.00
N PRO A 64 -7.87 -3.20 -19.86
CA PRO A 64 -7.24 -1.93 -19.49
C PRO A 64 -5.72 -2.03 -19.34
N ARG A 65 -5.19 -3.20 -19.00
CA ARG A 65 -3.77 -3.49 -18.80
C ARG A 65 -3.16 -2.62 -17.72
N LEU A 66 -3.73 -2.67 -16.52
CA LEU A 66 -3.29 -1.84 -15.39
C LEU A 66 -1.86 -2.12 -14.97
N ASN A 67 -1.37 -3.34 -15.25
CA ASN A 67 0.03 -3.72 -15.05
C ASN A 67 0.50 -3.52 -13.60
N SER A 68 -0.39 -3.87 -12.67
CA SER A 68 -0.15 -3.72 -11.23
C SER A 68 0.50 -4.95 -10.60
N ILE A 69 0.37 -6.13 -11.23
CA ILE A 69 0.94 -7.40 -10.77
C ILE A 69 2.09 -7.79 -11.68
N ILE A 70 3.28 -7.96 -11.12
CA ILE A 70 4.46 -8.44 -11.85
C ILE A 70 4.42 -9.96 -11.98
N GLU A 71 4.01 -10.63 -10.90
CA GLU A 71 4.08 -12.08 -10.80
C GLU A 71 2.93 -12.62 -9.95
N VAL A 72 2.21 -13.61 -10.48
CA VAL A 72 1.21 -14.38 -9.73
C VAL A 72 1.90 -15.59 -9.11
N ASN A 73 1.64 -15.87 -7.84
CA ASN A 73 2.19 -17.02 -7.15
C ASN A 73 1.71 -18.33 -7.79
N PRO A 74 2.62 -19.15 -8.36
CA PRO A 74 2.23 -20.40 -9.03
C PRO A 74 1.60 -21.41 -8.06
N ASP A 75 1.87 -21.30 -6.76
CA ASP A 75 1.36 -22.19 -5.73
C ASP A 75 0.08 -21.69 -5.05
N ALA A 76 -0.44 -20.50 -5.40
CA ALA A 76 -1.56 -19.86 -4.71
C ALA A 76 -2.80 -20.77 -4.60
N ARG A 77 -3.18 -21.45 -5.70
CA ARG A 77 -4.31 -22.39 -5.71
C ARG A 77 -4.09 -23.58 -4.78
N ALA A 78 -2.90 -24.17 -4.82
CA ALA A 78 -2.57 -25.33 -3.98
C ALA A 78 -2.56 -24.97 -2.49
N ILE A 79 -2.09 -23.77 -2.15
CA ILE A 79 -2.11 -23.21 -0.80
C ILE A 79 -3.56 -22.99 -0.35
N ALA A 80 -4.39 -22.35 -1.17
CA ALA A 80 -5.80 -22.09 -0.88
C ALA A 80 -6.57 -23.41 -0.62
N ALA A 81 -6.42 -24.40 -1.51
CA ALA A 81 -7.02 -25.73 -1.31
C ALA A 81 -6.54 -26.45 -0.05
N ALA A 82 -5.30 -26.22 0.38
CA ALA A 82 -4.80 -26.76 1.66
C ALA A 82 -5.45 -26.05 2.86
N LEU A 83 -5.62 -24.74 2.80
CA LEU A 83 -6.30 -23.94 3.84
C LEU A 83 -7.80 -24.31 3.95
N ASP A 84 -8.49 -24.58 2.83
CA ASP A 84 -9.87 -25.08 2.85
C ASP A 84 -10.00 -26.40 3.61
N ARG A 85 -9.06 -27.33 3.39
CA ARG A 85 -9.03 -28.61 4.14
C ARG A 85 -8.74 -28.39 5.63
N GLU A 86 -7.84 -27.46 5.96
CA GLU A 86 -7.56 -27.08 7.35
C GLU A 86 -8.78 -26.49 8.02
N TRP A 87 -9.48 -25.56 7.34
CA TRP A 87 -10.73 -24.99 7.86
C TRP A 87 -11.76 -26.06 8.23
N GLN A 88 -11.96 -27.05 7.35
CA GLN A 88 -12.90 -28.14 7.59
C GLN A 88 -12.54 -29.04 8.78
N THR A 89 -11.24 -29.18 9.08
CA THR A 89 -10.76 -30.12 10.12
C THR A 89 -10.45 -29.44 11.46
N SER A 90 -10.00 -28.19 11.43
CA SER A 90 -9.46 -27.47 12.60
C SER A 90 -10.08 -26.09 12.82
N GLY A 91 -10.90 -25.61 11.88
CA GLY A 91 -11.40 -24.23 11.86
C GLY A 91 -10.36 -23.25 11.33
N PRO A 92 -10.75 -21.96 11.15
CA PRO A 92 -9.86 -20.93 10.66
C PRO A 92 -8.80 -20.52 11.69
N ARG A 93 -7.61 -20.12 11.24
CA ARG A 93 -6.53 -19.59 12.09
C ARG A 93 -6.84 -18.18 12.60
N GLY A 94 -7.67 -17.42 11.90
CA GLY A 94 -8.03 -16.04 12.19
C GLY A 94 -8.68 -15.37 10.98
N PRO A 95 -8.89 -14.04 11.02
CA PRO A 95 -9.59 -13.31 9.96
C PRO A 95 -8.96 -13.37 8.57
N LEU A 96 -7.65 -13.62 8.47
CA LEU A 96 -6.94 -13.72 7.21
C LEU A 96 -6.86 -15.14 6.63
N HIS A 97 -7.43 -16.14 7.31
CA HIS A 97 -7.38 -17.52 6.83
C HIS A 97 -8.10 -17.67 5.47
N GLY A 98 -7.35 -18.05 4.44
CA GLY A 98 -7.84 -18.20 3.08
C GLY A 98 -7.97 -16.89 2.28
N ILE A 99 -7.60 -15.75 2.85
CA ILE A 99 -7.72 -14.44 2.21
C ILE A 99 -6.52 -14.15 1.32
N PRO A 100 -6.71 -13.80 0.03
CA PRO A 100 -5.65 -13.39 -0.89
C PRO A 100 -5.03 -12.05 -0.51
N VAL A 101 -3.69 -12.01 -0.47
CA VAL A 101 -2.86 -10.85 -0.18
C VAL A 101 -1.81 -10.68 -1.26
N VAL A 102 -1.66 -9.49 -1.81
CA VAL A 102 -0.58 -9.13 -2.75
C VAL A 102 0.51 -8.36 -2.01
N LEU A 103 1.77 -8.66 -2.31
CA LEU A 103 2.95 -8.04 -1.70
C LEU A 103 3.67 -7.16 -2.72
N LYS A 104 4.10 -5.97 -2.32
CA LYS A 104 5.04 -5.17 -3.13
C LYS A 104 6.30 -5.98 -3.41
N ALA A 105 6.83 -5.90 -4.65
CA ALA A 105 7.92 -6.78 -5.09
C ALA A 105 9.30 -6.45 -4.50
N ASN A 106 9.36 -5.62 -3.46
CA ASN A 106 10.54 -5.43 -2.61
C ASN A 106 10.46 -6.18 -1.27
N ILE A 107 9.43 -7.01 -1.05
CA ILE A 107 9.21 -7.81 0.17
C ILE A 107 9.57 -9.25 -0.12
N ASP A 108 10.47 -9.84 0.65
CA ASP A 108 11.00 -11.19 0.47
C ASP A 108 9.96 -12.29 0.70
N THR A 109 9.97 -13.26 -0.21
CA THR A 109 9.22 -14.52 -0.08
C THR A 109 10.13 -15.69 -0.40
N ALA A 110 10.22 -16.68 0.50
CA ALA A 110 10.98 -17.89 0.31
C ALA A 110 10.12 -18.95 -0.42
N ASP A 111 9.71 -18.64 -1.64
CA ASP A 111 8.90 -19.50 -2.52
C ASP A 111 9.38 -19.40 -3.98
N GLN A 112 8.52 -19.65 -4.94
CA GLN A 112 8.90 -19.61 -6.36
C GLN A 112 8.89 -18.22 -6.97
N MET A 113 8.42 -17.19 -6.23
CA MET A 113 8.40 -15.81 -6.69
C MET A 113 9.72 -15.09 -6.44
N PHE A 114 9.97 -14.01 -7.19
CA PHE A 114 11.18 -13.21 -7.07
C PHE A 114 10.94 -11.92 -6.29
N THR A 115 12.00 -11.42 -5.64
CA THR A 115 12.03 -10.12 -4.96
C THR A 115 12.98 -9.20 -5.71
N SER A 116 12.42 -8.31 -6.51
CA SER A 116 13.19 -7.57 -7.53
C SER A 116 13.33 -6.08 -7.27
N ALA A 117 12.56 -5.50 -6.35
CA ALA A 117 12.36 -4.04 -6.28
C ALA A 117 11.98 -3.41 -7.64
N GLY A 118 11.38 -4.20 -8.55
CA GLY A 118 11.07 -3.80 -9.91
C GLY A 118 12.29 -3.72 -10.84
N SER A 119 13.50 -4.02 -10.38
CA SER A 119 14.74 -3.87 -11.13
C SER A 119 15.17 -5.16 -11.82
N LEU A 120 15.60 -5.04 -13.09
CA LEU A 120 16.24 -6.14 -13.82
C LEU A 120 17.53 -6.64 -13.14
N ALA A 121 18.17 -5.83 -12.32
CA ALA A 121 19.33 -6.26 -11.51
C ALA A 121 18.97 -7.40 -10.55
N LEU A 122 17.75 -7.40 -10.02
CA LEU A 122 17.25 -8.41 -9.08
C LEU A 122 16.11 -9.27 -9.66
N ALA A 123 15.92 -9.29 -10.98
CA ALA A 123 14.77 -9.96 -11.62
C ALA A 123 14.65 -11.46 -11.32
N ASN A 124 15.75 -12.11 -10.96
CA ASN A 124 15.79 -13.55 -10.62
C ASN A 124 16.23 -13.77 -9.16
N HIS A 125 16.17 -12.74 -8.32
CA HIS A 125 16.56 -12.88 -6.92
C HIS A 125 15.48 -13.62 -6.13
N SER A 126 15.84 -14.78 -5.57
CA SER A 126 15.00 -15.61 -4.72
C SER A 126 15.59 -15.67 -3.33
N PRO A 127 15.05 -14.89 -2.38
CA PRO A 127 15.56 -14.85 -1.01
C PRO A 127 15.42 -16.21 -0.30
N PRO A 128 16.38 -16.60 0.56
CA PRO A 128 16.34 -17.90 1.24
C PRO A 128 15.33 -17.94 2.41
N GLN A 129 14.78 -16.80 2.80
CA GLN A 129 13.85 -16.67 3.91
C GLN A 129 12.73 -15.69 3.57
N ASP A 130 11.54 -15.93 4.12
CA ASP A 130 10.47 -14.95 4.13
C ASP A 130 10.87 -13.70 4.93
N ALA A 131 10.41 -12.54 4.50
CA ALA A 131 10.30 -11.38 5.36
C ALA A 131 9.49 -11.73 6.61
N PHE A 132 9.80 -11.08 7.74
CA PHE A 132 9.05 -11.35 8.98
C PHE A 132 7.54 -11.22 8.79
N ILE A 133 7.10 -10.16 8.13
CA ILE A 133 5.68 -9.92 7.86
C ILE A 133 5.05 -11.01 6.99
N VAL A 134 5.80 -11.57 6.04
CA VAL A 134 5.31 -12.68 5.19
C VAL A 134 5.12 -13.95 6.00
N LYS A 135 6.08 -14.26 6.87
CA LYS A 135 5.93 -15.36 7.81
C LYS A 135 4.68 -15.17 8.68
N ARG A 136 4.46 -13.97 9.22
CA ARG A 136 3.27 -13.64 10.03
C ARG A 136 1.97 -13.85 9.25
N LEU A 137 1.92 -13.44 7.99
CA LEU A 137 0.76 -13.63 7.13
C LEU A 137 0.48 -15.11 6.85
N ARG A 138 1.52 -15.89 6.55
CA ARG A 138 1.37 -17.34 6.35
C ARG A 138 0.91 -18.03 7.63
N ASP A 139 1.42 -17.63 8.78
CA ASP A 139 0.99 -18.13 10.10
C ASP A 139 -0.48 -17.80 10.38
N ALA A 140 -0.97 -16.64 9.92
CA ALA A 140 -2.37 -16.23 9.99
C ALA A 140 -3.28 -16.92 8.94
N GLY A 141 -2.70 -17.72 8.03
CA GLY A 141 -3.44 -18.43 6.99
C GLY A 141 -3.75 -17.60 5.75
N ALA A 142 -3.09 -16.46 5.53
CA ALA A 142 -3.26 -15.70 4.30
C ALA A 142 -2.67 -16.44 3.09
N VAL A 143 -3.28 -16.26 1.93
CA VAL A 143 -2.76 -16.73 0.64
C VAL A 143 -1.95 -15.62 0.00
N ILE A 144 -0.63 -15.77 -0.10
CA ILE A 144 0.18 -14.81 -0.87
C ILE A 144 -0.13 -15.05 -2.35
N LEU A 145 -0.90 -14.11 -2.93
CA LEU A 145 -1.43 -14.23 -4.29
C LEU A 145 -0.40 -13.88 -5.36
N GLY A 146 0.51 -12.94 -5.06
CA GLY A 146 1.50 -12.48 -6.04
C GLY A 146 2.33 -11.31 -5.57
N LYS A 147 3.17 -10.82 -6.48
CA LYS A 147 4.03 -9.64 -6.31
C LYS A 147 3.48 -8.47 -7.12
N ALA A 148 3.28 -7.33 -6.46
CA ALA A 148 2.85 -6.10 -7.08
C ALA A 148 4.02 -5.34 -7.70
N ASN A 149 3.78 -4.70 -8.84
CA ASN A 149 4.68 -3.73 -9.43
C ASN A 149 4.86 -2.52 -8.51
N LEU A 150 5.93 -1.80 -8.70
CA LEU A 150 6.28 -0.62 -7.92
C LEU A 150 7.08 0.36 -8.78
N SER A 151 7.20 1.59 -8.32
CA SER A 151 8.24 2.46 -8.87
C SER A 151 9.60 1.84 -8.56
N GLU A 152 10.43 1.64 -9.59
CA GLU A 152 11.70 0.91 -9.45
C GLU A 152 12.57 1.47 -8.31
N TRP A 153 13.10 0.58 -7.46
CA TRP A 153 13.85 0.93 -6.25
C TRP A 153 13.10 1.90 -5.33
N ALA A 154 11.78 1.77 -5.26
CA ALA A 154 10.91 2.60 -4.45
C ALA A 154 11.02 4.11 -4.72
N ASN A 155 11.23 4.51 -5.99
CA ASN A 155 11.54 5.87 -6.49
C ASN A 155 12.96 6.37 -6.15
N PHE A 156 13.81 5.61 -5.47
CA PHE A 156 15.10 6.09 -4.97
C PHE A 156 16.29 5.79 -5.91
N ARG A 157 16.03 5.71 -7.24
CA ARG A 157 17.10 5.61 -8.25
C ARG A 157 17.39 6.93 -8.95
N SER A 158 16.38 7.77 -9.14
CA SER A 158 16.45 8.99 -9.94
C SER A 158 15.51 10.05 -9.39
N THR A 159 15.93 11.30 -9.37
CA THR A 159 15.08 12.46 -9.09
C THR A 159 14.00 12.68 -10.16
N ARG A 160 14.11 11.97 -11.30
CA ARG A 160 13.14 11.96 -12.40
C ARG A 160 12.41 10.63 -12.52
N SER A 161 12.34 9.86 -11.44
CA SER A 161 11.61 8.60 -11.40
C SER A 161 10.15 8.81 -11.82
N SER A 162 9.66 7.95 -12.70
CA SER A 162 8.24 7.93 -13.07
C SER A 162 7.52 6.95 -12.15
N SER A 163 6.60 7.45 -11.33
CA SER A 163 5.86 6.63 -10.37
C SER A 163 5.06 5.53 -11.05
N GLY A 164 5.24 4.30 -10.57
CA GLY A 164 4.64 3.10 -11.12
C GLY A 164 5.41 2.46 -12.28
N TRP A 165 6.52 3.03 -12.72
CA TRP A 165 7.37 2.41 -13.73
C TRP A 165 8.49 1.58 -13.11
N SER A 166 8.71 0.40 -13.67
CA SER A 166 9.87 -0.44 -13.35
C SER A 166 10.42 -1.14 -14.58
N SER A 167 11.72 -1.46 -14.59
CA SER A 167 12.34 -2.17 -15.72
C SER A 167 11.89 -3.63 -15.83
N VAL A 168 11.39 -4.24 -14.75
CA VAL A 168 10.79 -5.58 -14.77
C VAL A 168 9.33 -5.55 -15.21
N GLY A 169 8.53 -4.65 -14.62
CA GLY A 169 7.07 -4.65 -14.78
C GLY A 169 6.55 -3.63 -15.80
N GLY A 170 7.36 -2.66 -16.26
CA GLY A 170 6.87 -1.52 -17.05
C GLY A 170 6.03 -0.56 -16.21
N GLN A 171 5.12 0.19 -16.85
CA GLN A 171 4.31 1.22 -16.21
C GLN A 171 3.00 0.66 -15.65
N THR A 172 2.78 0.80 -14.35
CA THR A 172 1.47 0.62 -13.71
C THR A 172 0.59 1.85 -13.99
N LEU A 173 -0.67 1.62 -14.35
CA LEU A 173 -1.63 2.65 -14.73
C LEU A 173 -2.64 2.93 -13.61
N ASN A 174 -3.13 4.16 -13.52
CA ASN A 174 -4.18 4.52 -12.57
C ASN A 174 -5.52 3.89 -13.00
N PRO A 175 -6.25 3.20 -12.12
CA PRO A 175 -7.48 2.49 -12.49
C PRO A 175 -8.67 3.43 -12.78
N TYR A 176 -8.63 4.70 -12.37
CA TYR A 176 -9.65 5.70 -12.68
C TYR A 176 -9.40 6.43 -14.00
N ASP A 177 -8.15 6.50 -14.44
CA ASP A 177 -7.76 7.08 -15.74
C ASP A 177 -6.39 6.53 -16.13
N THR A 178 -6.35 5.61 -17.08
CA THR A 178 -5.14 4.89 -17.49
C THR A 178 -4.06 5.77 -18.14
N ALA A 179 -4.35 7.04 -18.45
CA ALA A 179 -3.34 8.00 -18.87
C ALA A 179 -2.59 8.66 -17.70
N ARG A 180 -3.00 8.36 -16.46
CA ARG A 180 -2.49 9.03 -15.26
C ARG A 180 -1.66 8.13 -14.36
N SER A 181 -0.80 8.78 -13.59
CA SER A 181 0.06 8.12 -12.60
C SER A 181 -0.76 7.50 -11.45
N PRO A 182 -0.44 6.30 -11.00
CA PRO A 182 -1.00 5.74 -9.76
C PRO A 182 -0.33 6.28 -8.49
N CYS A 183 0.58 7.25 -8.58
CA CYS A 183 1.59 7.58 -7.58
C CYS A 183 2.49 6.36 -7.27
N GLY A 184 3.34 6.47 -6.26
CA GLY A 184 4.26 5.42 -5.85
C GLY A 184 4.86 5.69 -4.46
N SER A 185 5.74 4.82 -4.08
CA SER A 185 6.30 3.71 -4.84
C SER A 185 5.46 2.43 -4.78
N SER A 186 4.48 2.26 -3.88
CA SER A 186 3.60 1.07 -3.79
C SER A 186 2.47 1.11 -4.82
N SER A 187 2.79 1.46 -6.06
CA SER A 187 1.84 1.71 -7.15
C SER A 187 0.95 0.50 -7.44
N GLY A 188 1.56 -0.65 -7.70
CA GLY A 188 0.83 -1.89 -8.00
C GLY A 188 0.01 -2.39 -6.81
N SER A 189 0.51 -2.25 -5.57
CA SER A 189 -0.25 -2.64 -4.36
C SER A 189 -1.54 -1.83 -4.25
N GLY A 190 -1.48 -0.50 -4.42
CA GLY A 190 -2.65 0.37 -4.40
C GLY A 190 -3.62 0.08 -5.53
N VAL A 191 -3.12 -0.05 -6.77
CA VAL A 191 -3.93 -0.34 -7.95
C VAL A 191 -4.61 -1.71 -7.83
N ALA A 192 -3.90 -2.74 -7.37
CA ALA A 192 -4.46 -4.09 -7.20
C ALA A 192 -5.66 -4.10 -6.23
N VAL A 193 -5.56 -3.38 -5.11
CA VAL A 193 -6.67 -3.24 -4.15
C VAL A 193 -7.80 -2.42 -4.75
N SER A 194 -7.50 -1.29 -5.39
CA SER A 194 -8.50 -0.38 -5.96
C SER A 194 -9.31 -1.04 -7.05
N ALA A 195 -8.67 -1.82 -7.94
CA ALA A 195 -9.28 -2.51 -9.08
C ALA A 195 -9.86 -3.88 -8.73
N ASN A 196 -9.90 -4.27 -7.45
CA ASN A 196 -10.38 -5.59 -7.01
C ASN A 196 -9.59 -6.75 -7.63
N LEU A 197 -8.25 -6.66 -7.69
CA LEU A 197 -7.36 -7.73 -8.13
C LEU A 197 -6.82 -8.55 -6.94
N THR A 198 -7.13 -8.13 -5.73
CA THR A 198 -6.86 -8.78 -4.45
C THR A 198 -7.81 -8.25 -3.39
N VAL A 199 -7.92 -8.94 -2.26
CA VAL A 199 -8.68 -8.41 -1.10
C VAL A 199 -7.94 -7.26 -0.45
N VAL A 200 -6.67 -7.47 -0.12
CA VAL A 200 -5.77 -6.50 0.52
C VAL A 200 -4.36 -6.62 -0.04
N ALA A 201 -3.53 -5.60 0.14
CA ALA A 201 -2.13 -5.63 -0.26
C ALA A 201 -1.22 -5.01 0.80
N ILE A 202 0.08 -5.29 0.69
CA ILE A 202 1.11 -4.64 1.48
C ILE A 202 1.97 -3.78 0.57
N GLY A 203 2.13 -2.52 0.97
CA GLY A 203 3.11 -1.59 0.46
C GLY A 203 4.28 -1.39 1.41
N THR A 204 5.24 -0.57 1.01
CA THR A 204 6.32 -0.06 1.87
C THR A 204 6.42 1.45 1.69
N GLU A 205 6.77 2.13 2.75
CA GLU A 205 6.92 3.57 2.76
C GLU A 205 8.19 3.99 3.48
N THR A 206 8.94 4.87 2.83
CA THR A 206 9.98 5.69 3.43
C THR A 206 9.46 7.09 3.64
N ASP A 207 8.92 7.73 2.58
CA ASP A 207 8.10 8.95 2.64
C ASP A 207 7.01 8.88 1.56
N GLY A 208 5.75 8.80 1.99
CA GLY A 208 4.56 8.84 1.14
C GLY A 208 4.24 7.58 0.35
N SER A 209 5.11 6.58 0.33
CA SER A 209 5.00 5.45 -0.61
C SER A 209 3.89 4.44 -0.32
N VAL A 210 3.15 4.55 0.77
CA VAL A 210 1.88 3.84 1.05
C VAL A 210 0.72 4.83 0.93
N VAL A 211 0.83 5.98 1.62
CA VAL A 211 -0.29 6.92 1.71
C VAL A 211 -0.59 7.62 0.38
N CYS A 212 0.43 8.03 -0.41
CA CYS A 212 0.20 8.67 -1.71
C CYS A 212 -0.49 7.74 -2.71
N PRO A 213 0.04 6.55 -3.05
CA PRO A 213 -0.68 5.66 -3.97
C PRO A 213 -2.06 5.28 -3.45
N SER A 214 -2.24 5.09 -2.13
CA SER A 214 -3.56 4.81 -1.56
C SER A 214 -4.55 5.96 -1.80
N GLY A 215 -4.16 7.20 -1.52
CA GLY A 215 -5.00 8.37 -1.74
C GLY A 215 -5.35 8.57 -3.23
N ILE A 216 -4.35 8.46 -4.11
CA ILE A 216 -4.47 8.65 -5.56
C ILE A 216 -5.37 7.60 -6.23
N VAL A 217 -5.40 6.37 -5.72
CA VAL A 217 -6.25 5.31 -6.27
C VAL A 217 -7.47 5.01 -5.40
N GLY A 218 -7.80 5.89 -4.43
CA GLY A 218 -9.03 5.85 -3.67
C GLY A 218 -9.18 4.65 -2.73
N VAL A 219 -8.11 4.23 -2.06
CA VAL A 219 -8.10 3.18 -1.03
C VAL A 219 -7.54 3.72 0.29
N VAL A 220 -7.66 2.92 1.35
CA VAL A 220 -7.06 3.18 2.66
C VAL A 220 -5.63 2.67 2.66
N GLY A 221 -4.70 3.47 3.18
CA GLY A 221 -3.32 3.07 3.45
C GLY A 221 -2.91 3.47 4.85
N ILE A 222 -2.23 2.58 5.56
CA ILE A 222 -1.69 2.87 6.89
C ILE A 222 -0.17 2.80 6.84
N LYS A 223 0.49 3.91 7.15
CA LYS A 223 1.89 3.93 7.55
C LYS A 223 1.95 3.83 9.08
N PRO A 224 2.36 2.71 9.64
CA PRO A 224 2.42 2.58 11.10
C PRO A 224 3.61 3.37 11.69
N THR A 225 3.67 3.43 13.00
CA THR A 225 4.84 3.89 13.73
C THR A 225 6.06 3.09 13.32
N LEU A 226 7.20 3.77 13.11
CA LEU A 226 8.48 3.12 12.84
C LEU A 226 8.79 2.10 13.92
N GLY A 227 9.03 0.84 13.52
CA GLY A 227 9.28 -0.27 14.42
C GLY A 227 8.03 -1.02 14.90
N LEU A 228 6.80 -0.60 14.61
CA LEU A 228 5.61 -1.40 14.87
C LEU A 228 5.56 -2.66 13.99
N VAL A 229 6.06 -2.53 12.79
CA VAL A 229 6.17 -3.60 11.79
C VAL A 229 7.64 -3.81 11.43
N SER A 230 8.09 -5.06 11.42
CA SER A 230 9.48 -5.40 11.09
C SER A 230 9.81 -5.10 9.63
N ARG A 231 11.02 -4.61 9.39
CA ARG A 231 11.61 -4.33 8.07
C ARG A 231 12.48 -5.48 7.56
N SER A 232 12.73 -6.52 8.37
CA SER A 232 13.61 -7.61 7.95
C SER A 232 13.04 -8.40 6.78
N GLY A 233 13.86 -8.56 5.73
CA GLY A 233 13.45 -9.14 4.46
C GLY A 233 12.70 -8.15 3.56
N ILE A 234 12.91 -6.85 3.72
CA ILE A 234 12.42 -5.80 2.82
C ILE A 234 13.61 -5.07 2.23
N ILE A 235 13.66 -4.94 0.90
CA ILE A 235 14.71 -4.13 0.24
C ILE A 235 14.56 -2.69 0.70
N PRO A 236 15.59 -2.10 1.32
CA PRO A 236 15.50 -0.82 2.03
C PRO A 236 15.67 0.39 1.12
N ILE A 237 15.25 1.56 1.64
CA ILE A 237 15.83 2.85 1.33
C ILE A 237 16.60 3.35 2.55
N ALA A 238 15.94 3.47 3.71
CA ALA A 238 16.52 4.09 4.89
C ALA A 238 15.93 3.53 6.18
N HIS A 239 16.76 2.94 7.05
CA HIS A 239 16.28 2.32 8.29
C HIS A 239 15.67 3.31 9.29
N SER A 240 15.96 4.62 9.17
CA SER A 240 15.39 5.63 10.05
C SER A 240 13.93 5.98 9.71
N GLN A 241 13.41 5.59 8.52
CA GLN A 241 12.07 5.94 8.04
C GLN A 241 11.26 4.74 7.50
N ASP A 242 11.92 3.70 6.96
CA ASP A 242 11.26 2.58 6.29
C ASP A 242 10.28 1.83 7.17
N THR A 243 9.09 1.56 6.62
CA THR A 243 8.11 0.64 7.20
C THR A 243 7.29 -0.05 6.12
N ALA A 244 6.71 -1.20 6.43
CA ALA A 244 5.64 -1.78 5.62
C ALA A 244 4.28 -1.33 6.14
N GLY A 245 3.30 -1.20 5.24
CA GLY A 245 1.97 -0.77 5.60
C GLY A 245 0.86 -1.49 4.82
N PRO A 246 -0.30 -1.76 5.47
CA PRO A 246 -1.45 -2.34 4.81
C PRO A 246 -2.14 -1.33 3.89
N MET A 247 -2.64 -1.85 2.76
CA MET A 247 -3.48 -1.14 1.80
C MET A 247 -4.75 -1.96 1.58
N ALA A 248 -5.93 -1.34 1.78
CA ALA A 248 -7.23 -2.00 1.73
C ALA A 248 -8.33 -1.06 1.22
N ARG A 249 -9.49 -1.62 0.86
CA ARG A 249 -10.65 -0.82 0.46
C ARG A 249 -11.36 -0.16 1.64
N SER A 250 -11.16 -0.69 2.86
CA SER A 250 -11.75 -0.15 4.09
C SER A 250 -10.73 -0.04 5.22
N VAL A 251 -10.99 0.88 6.16
CA VAL A 251 -10.18 1.03 7.38
C VAL A 251 -10.20 -0.27 8.21
N ARG A 252 -11.34 -0.98 8.25
CA ARG A 252 -11.46 -2.25 8.97
C ARG A 252 -10.53 -3.32 8.40
N ASP A 253 -10.51 -3.50 7.09
CA ASP A 253 -9.67 -4.52 6.44
C ASP A 253 -8.18 -4.15 6.55
N ALA A 254 -7.83 -2.86 6.47
CA ALA A 254 -6.47 -2.39 6.74
C ALA A 254 -6.05 -2.68 8.20
N ALA A 255 -6.94 -2.49 9.16
CA ALA A 255 -6.69 -2.77 10.58
C ALA A 255 -6.51 -4.28 10.85
N ILE A 256 -7.29 -5.14 10.21
CA ILE A 256 -7.13 -6.60 10.27
C ILE A 256 -5.75 -7.00 9.74
N LEU A 257 -5.37 -6.46 8.58
CA LEU A 257 -4.07 -6.76 7.97
C LEU A 257 -2.91 -6.24 8.84
N LEU A 258 -3.00 -5.01 9.38
CA LEU A 258 -2.00 -4.46 10.31
C LEU A 258 -1.81 -5.37 11.53
N THR A 259 -2.90 -5.84 12.12
CA THR A 259 -2.87 -6.76 13.28
C THR A 259 -2.02 -8.00 12.99
N ALA A 260 -2.16 -8.57 11.79
CA ALA A 260 -1.38 -9.75 11.40
C ALA A 260 0.10 -9.46 11.15
N MET A 261 0.46 -8.22 10.74
CA MET A 261 1.82 -7.83 10.40
C MET A 261 2.69 -7.50 11.62
N THR A 262 2.08 -7.12 12.74
CA THR A 262 2.79 -6.63 13.94
C THR A 262 3.49 -7.76 14.71
N GLY A 263 4.56 -7.41 15.42
CA GLY A 263 5.27 -8.32 16.32
C GLY A 263 6.74 -7.99 16.46
N VAL A 264 7.34 -8.47 17.55
CA VAL A 264 8.78 -8.32 17.80
C VAL A 264 9.57 -9.30 16.93
N ASP A 265 10.51 -8.78 16.16
CA ASP A 265 11.45 -9.55 15.33
C ASP A 265 12.89 -9.34 15.83
N ALA A 266 13.55 -10.41 16.25
CA ALA A 266 14.94 -10.34 16.70
C ALA A 266 15.94 -9.85 15.61
N ARG A 267 15.54 -9.91 14.33
CA ARG A 267 16.34 -9.42 13.20
C ARG A 267 16.19 -7.91 12.97
N ASP A 268 15.15 -7.29 13.56
CA ASP A 268 14.91 -5.85 13.46
C ASP A 268 14.78 -5.22 14.85
N PRO A 269 15.88 -4.65 15.40
CA PRO A 269 15.88 -4.06 16.75
C PRO A 269 14.85 -2.94 16.94
N ALA A 270 14.40 -2.26 15.89
CA ALA A 270 13.39 -1.22 16.00
C ALA A 270 12.04 -1.76 16.50
N THR A 271 11.81 -3.06 16.38
CA THR A 271 10.57 -3.70 16.85
C THR A 271 10.58 -4.06 18.35
N ALA A 272 11.64 -3.74 19.08
CA ALA A 272 11.78 -4.15 20.48
C ALA A 272 10.64 -3.67 21.39
N ASP A 273 10.09 -2.49 21.09
CA ASP A 273 8.99 -1.88 21.81
C ASP A 273 7.62 -2.13 21.16
N ALA A 274 7.57 -2.94 20.08
CA ALA A 274 6.33 -3.24 19.40
C ALA A 274 5.40 -4.06 20.30
N GLU A 275 4.28 -3.46 20.70
CA GLU A 275 3.21 -4.17 21.41
C GLU A 275 2.44 -5.04 20.43
N SER A 276 2.75 -6.33 20.39
CA SER A 276 2.23 -7.29 19.41
C SER A 276 0.82 -7.82 19.68
N HIS A 277 0.04 -7.19 20.56
CA HIS A 277 -1.17 -7.81 21.11
C HIS A 277 -2.47 -7.04 20.85
N HIS A 278 -2.43 -5.97 20.07
CA HIS A 278 -3.65 -5.24 19.75
C HIS A 278 -4.34 -5.82 18.52
N ASP A 279 -5.59 -6.23 18.68
CA ASP A 279 -6.51 -6.36 17.55
C ASP A 279 -7.04 -4.96 17.21
N TYR A 280 -6.46 -4.35 16.19
CA TYR A 280 -6.80 -2.99 15.75
C TYR A 280 -8.22 -2.89 15.18
N SER A 281 -8.84 -4.01 14.82
CA SER A 281 -10.20 -4.05 14.28
C SER A 281 -11.29 -4.23 15.33
N ALA A 282 -10.95 -4.68 16.56
CA ALA A 282 -11.91 -5.10 17.56
C ALA A 282 -12.76 -3.97 18.16
N SER A 283 -12.23 -2.74 18.20
CA SER A 283 -12.89 -1.59 18.85
C SER A 283 -13.51 -0.57 17.89
N LEU A 284 -13.57 -0.88 16.59
CA LEU A 284 -14.06 0.05 15.57
C LEU A 284 -15.55 0.34 15.72
N THR A 285 -15.87 1.63 15.87
CA THR A 285 -17.24 2.13 15.99
C THR A 285 -17.42 3.44 15.23
N ALA A 286 -18.60 3.66 14.68
CA ALA A 286 -18.96 4.91 14.02
C ALA A 286 -18.91 6.13 14.96
N ASP A 287 -18.96 5.93 16.26
CA ASP A 287 -18.88 7.00 17.28
C ASP A 287 -17.41 7.37 17.65
N GLY A 288 -16.41 6.82 16.98
CA GLY A 288 -14.98 6.99 17.29
C GLY A 288 -14.46 8.44 17.24
N LEU A 289 -15.20 9.36 16.61
CA LEU A 289 -14.89 10.79 16.56
C LEU A 289 -15.50 11.61 17.70
N ARG A 290 -16.47 11.07 18.45
CA ARG A 290 -17.17 11.83 19.48
C ARG A 290 -16.23 12.27 20.60
N GLY A 291 -16.11 13.59 20.79
CA GLY A 291 -15.28 14.21 21.81
C GLY A 291 -13.78 14.17 21.52
N LYS A 292 -13.37 13.74 20.32
CA LYS A 292 -11.98 13.81 19.86
C LYS A 292 -11.61 15.22 19.48
N ARG A 293 -10.37 15.61 19.79
CA ARG A 293 -9.79 16.89 19.41
C ARG A 293 -8.90 16.67 18.17
N VAL A 294 -9.30 17.24 17.05
CA VAL A 294 -8.61 17.06 15.76
C VAL A 294 -8.05 18.40 15.30
N GLY A 295 -6.73 18.44 15.13
CA GLY A 295 -6.02 19.62 14.63
C GLY A 295 -5.98 19.61 13.09
N VAL A 296 -6.13 20.80 12.50
CA VAL A 296 -6.11 21.01 11.06
C VAL A 296 -4.80 21.67 10.66
N ILE A 297 -3.93 20.95 9.94
CA ILE A 297 -2.73 21.54 9.35
C ILE A 297 -3.14 22.21 8.04
N ARG A 298 -2.88 23.52 7.93
CA ARG A 298 -3.14 24.31 6.71
C ARG A 298 -1.91 24.46 5.82
N SER A 299 -0.72 24.20 6.36
CA SER A 299 0.58 24.36 5.70
C SER A 299 1.15 23.01 5.25
N TRP A 300 0.55 22.39 4.22
CA TRP A 300 1.13 21.21 3.56
C TRP A 300 1.69 21.56 2.18
N TYR A 301 2.52 20.69 1.60
CA TYR A 301 3.07 20.91 0.28
C TYR A 301 1.97 21.06 -0.77
N GLY A 302 1.95 22.20 -1.45
CA GLY A 302 0.96 22.53 -2.48
C GLY A 302 -0.40 23.00 -1.96
N ALA A 303 -0.54 23.33 -0.66
CA ALA A 303 -1.75 23.88 -0.08
C ALA A 303 -2.22 25.13 -0.86
N GLY A 304 -3.53 25.24 -1.10
CA GLY A 304 -4.14 26.37 -1.83
C GLY A 304 -3.86 26.39 -3.34
N SER A 305 -3.13 25.43 -3.87
CA SER A 305 -2.84 25.36 -5.32
C SER A 305 -4.01 24.88 -6.17
N ASN A 306 -5.00 24.20 -5.57
CA ASN A 306 -6.18 23.69 -6.25
C ASN A 306 -7.44 23.89 -5.41
N PRO A 307 -8.29 24.89 -5.75
CA PRO A 307 -9.52 25.21 -4.96
C PRO A 307 -10.49 24.02 -4.83
N LEU A 308 -10.54 23.08 -5.80
CA LEU A 308 -11.42 21.91 -5.70
C LEU A 308 -10.93 20.91 -4.66
N VAL A 309 -9.62 20.85 -4.41
CA VAL A 309 -9.03 20.04 -3.33
C VAL A 309 -9.31 20.71 -1.99
N ASP A 310 -9.20 22.04 -1.93
CA ASP A 310 -9.50 22.84 -0.74
C ASP A 310 -10.97 22.69 -0.34
N ASP A 311 -11.91 22.68 -1.30
CA ASP A 311 -13.34 22.42 -1.05
C ASP A 311 -13.57 21.01 -0.43
N ILE A 312 -12.84 19.98 -0.88
CA ILE A 312 -12.90 18.62 -0.30
C ILE A 312 -12.35 18.64 1.14
N PHE A 313 -11.28 19.39 1.39
CA PHE A 313 -10.72 19.51 2.72
C PHE A 313 -11.69 20.15 3.69
N GLU A 314 -12.32 21.27 3.31
CA GLU A 314 -13.35 21.94 4.12
C GLU A 314 -14.55 21.01 4.37
N ALA A 315 -15.02 20.28 3.35
CA ALA A 315 -16.11 19.31 3.50
C ALA A 315 -15.73 18.19 4.48
N SER A 316 -14.47 17.76 4.48
CA SER A 316 -13.95 16.75 5.40
C SER A 316 -13.92 17.26 6.85
N ILE A 317 -13.48 18.51 7.06
CA ILE A 317 -13.51 19.19 8.38
C ILE A 317 -14.94 19.27 8.91
N GLU A 318 -15.90 19.65 8.07
CA GLU A 318 -17.31 19.70 8.46
C GLU A 318 -17.87 18.31 8.79
N ALA A 319 -17.47 17.26 8.05
CA ALA A 319 -17.88 15.89 8.35
C ALA A 319 -17.37 15.43 9.73
N LEU A 320 -16.10 15.74 10.06
CA LEU A 320 -15.50 15.44 11.38
C LEU A 320 -16.26 16.17 12.49
N ARG A 321 -16.57 17.47 12.30
CA ARG A 321 -17.33 18.28 13.24
C ARG A 321 -18.74 17.74 13.46
N ALA A 322 -19.40 17.33 12.39
CA ALA A 322 -20.74 16.73 12.45
C ALA A 322 -20.80 15.40 13.24
N GLN A 323 -19.70 14.66 13.27
CA GLN A 323 -19.54 13.43 14.07
C GLN A 323 -19.12 13.71 15.53
N GLY A 324 -19.04 14.97 15.94
CA GLY A 324 -18.78 15.37 17.32
C GLY A 324 -17.32 15.55 17.68
N ALA A 325 -16.44 15.68 16.69
CA ALA A 325 -15.07 16.11 16.93
C ALA A 325 -14.98 17.60 17.23
N GLU A 326 -14.11 17.98 18.16
CA GLU A 326 -13.70 19.37 18.39
C GLU A 326 -12.55 19.68 17.41
N ILE A 327 -12.77 20.64 16.54
CA ILE A 327 -11.79 21.02 15.51
C ILE A 327 -10.95 22.18 16.03
N VAL A 328 -9.63 21.99 16.05
CA VAL A 328 -8.63 23.04 16.29
C VAL A 328 -8.02 23.37 14.94
N ASP A 329 -8.44 24.51 14.41
CA ASP A 329 -8.08 24.94 13.05
C ASP A 329 -6.89 25.90 13.04
N ASP A 330 -6.36 26.14 11.84
CA ASP A 330 -5.31 27.11 11.56
C ASP A 330 -3.96 26.79 12.24
N LEU A 331 -3.60 25.49 12.26
CA LEU A 331 -2.30 25.05 12.73
C LEU A 331 -1.28 25.13 11.61
N GLU A 332 -0.19 25.85 11.87
CA GLU A 332 0.97 25.91 10.98
C GLU A 332 2.14 25.12 11.59
N ILE A 333 2.77 24.29 10.77
CA ILE A 333 3.98 23.55 11.14
C ILE A 333 5.04 23.88 10.09
N GLU A 334 6.16 24.42 10.52
CA GLU A 334 7.31 24.69 9.65
C GLU A 334 7.89 23.40 9.10
N THR A 335 8.04 23.32 7.78
CA THR A 335 8.50 22.09 7.10
C THR A 335 9.63 22.30 6.10
N GLU A 336 9.91 23.54 5.67
CA GLU A 336 10.86 23.81 4.58
C GLU A 336 12.27 23.30 4.86
N ASP A 337 12.76 23.49 6.07
CA ASP A 337 14.15 23.16 6.45
C ASP A 337 14.39 21.67 6.71
N MET A 338 13.37 20.80 6.61
CA MET A 338 13.55 19.37 6.88
C MET A 338 13.95 18.54 5.66
N TYR A 339 13.67 19.00 4.44
CA TYR A 339 13.82 18.19 3.21
C TYR A 339 15.27 17.95 2.79
N ASP A 340 16.13 18.98 2.82
CA ASP A 340 17.54 18.82 2.48
C ASP A 340 18.27 17.88 3.45
N PRO A 341 18.10 18.01 4.79
CA PRO A 341 18.64 17.04 5.74
C PRO A 341 18.05 15.64 5.56
N GLU A 342 16.74 15.50 5.28
CA GLU A 342 16.13 14.21 5.00
C GLU A 342 16.82 13.54 3.81
N TYR A 343 16.94 14.22 2.69
CA TYR A 343 17.55 13.67 1.49
C TYR A 343 18.98 13.20 1.74
N GLU A 344 19.76 13.98 2.51
CA GLU A 344 21.11 13.58 2.92
C GLU A 344 21.10 12.29 3.75
N VAL A 345 20.17 12.13 4.68
CA VAL A 345 20.00 10.88 5.48
C VAL A 345 19.72 9.71 4.56
N LEU A 346 18.74 9.87 3.65
CA LEU A 346 18.35 8.80 2.74
C LEU A 346 19.52 8.32 1.86
N LEU A 347 20.38 9.23 1.38
CA LEU A 347 21.55 8.88 0.58
C LEU A 347 22.56 8.02 1.36
N TYR A 348 22.86 8.39 2.60
CA TYR A 348 23.79 7.63 3.47
C TYR A 348 23.25 6.26 3.84
N GLU A 349 21.99 6.23 4.28
CA GLU A 349 21.36 4.99 4.74
C GLU A 349 21.11 4.02 3.58
N PHE A 350 20.70 4.50 2.41
CA PHE A 350 20.50 3.66 1.24
C PHE A 350 21.71 2.82 0.89
N LYS A 351 22.92 3.44 0.82
CA LYS A 351 24.15 2.72 0.54
C LYS A 351 24.45 1.65 1.58
N ALA A 352 24.34 2.02 2.86
CA ALA A 352 24.68 1.12 3.96
C ALA A 352 23.69 -0.02 4.13
N ASP A 353 22.40 0.30 4.10
CA ASP A 353 21.32 -0.65 4.32
C ASP A 353 21.15 -1.62 3.14
N LEU A 354 21.36 -1.14 1.91
CA LEU A 354 21.32 -2.00 0.73
C LEU A 354 22.44 -3.04 0.75
N ALA A 355 23.65 -2.68 1.17
CA ALA A 355 24.75 -3.63 1.34
C ALA A 355 24.42 -4.69 2.42
N ALA A 356 23.84 -4.27 3.54
CA ALA A 356 23.39 -5.19 4.60
C ALA A 356 22.26 -6.11 4.14
N TYR A 357 21.32 -5.61 3.33
CA TYR A 357 20.28 -6.42 2.72
C TYR A 357 20.89 -7.48 1.77
N PHE A 358 21.81 -7.10 0.89
CA PHE A 358 22.45 -8.04 -0.04
C PHE A 358 23.18 -9.17 0.70
N GLU A 359 23.91 -8.86 1.76
CA GLU A 359 24.56 -9.86 2.59
C GLU A 359 23.54 -10.84 3.22
N SER A 360 22.43 -10.34 3.75
CA SER A 360 21.46 -11.14 4.50
C SER A 360 20.50 -11.93 3.59
N SER A 361 20.26 -11.48 2.36
CA SER A 361 19.29 -12.07 1.42
C SER A 361 19.90 -13.00 0.39
N ALA A 362 21.23 -13.18 0.38
CA ALA A 362 21.97 -13.90 -0.67
C ALA A 362 21.72 -13.31 -2.09
N ALA A 363 21.62 -12.00 -2.17
CA ALA A 363 21.45 -11.28 -3.44
C ALA A 363 22.65 -11.48 -4.37
N PRO A 364 22.48 -11.27 -5.71
CA PRO A 364 23.57 -11.44 -6.67
C PRO A 364 24.61 -10.30 -6.65
N PHE A 365 24.45 -9.31 -5.77
CA PHE A 365 25.33 -8.16 -5.58
C PHE A 365 25.75 -8.05 -4.11
N GLU A 366 26.87 -7.37 -3.85
CA GLU A 366 27.35 -7.06 -2.51
C GLU A 366 27.28 -5.55 -2.21
N THR A 367 27.30 -4.72 -3.27
CA THR A 367 27.42 -3.25 -3.14
C THR A 367 26.54 -2.50 -4.10
N LEU A 368 26.22 -1.24 -3.77
CA LEU A 368 25.53 -0.31 -4.65
C LEU A 368 26.34 -0.05 -5.95
N ALA A 369 27.68 0.02 -5.85
CA ALA A 369 28.57 0.21 -7.00
C ALA A 369 28.38 -0.91 -8.05
N GLU A 370 28.16 -2.15 -7.65
CA GLU A 370 27.91 -3.26 -8.56
C GLU A 370 26.56 -3.13 -9.26
N VAL A 371 25.54 -2.65 -8.57
CA VAL A 371 24.22 -2.35 -9.17
C VAL A 371 24.33 -1.21 -10.16
N ILE A 372 25.08 -0.14 -9.84
CA ILE A 372 25.36 0.97 -10.76
C ILE A 372 26.02 0.45 -12.03
N ALA A 373 27.05 -0.39 -11.91
CA ALA A 373 27.75 -0.95 -13.05
C ALA A 373 26.86 -1.87 -13.89
N PHE A 374 25.98 -2.66 -13.26
CA PHE A 374 24.97 -3.46 -13.95
C PHE A 374 24.00 -2.58 -14.76
N ASN A 375 23.51 -1.49 -14.16
CA ASN A 375 22.61 -0.56 -14.83
C ASN A 375 23.26 0.11 -16.03
N GLU A 376 24.52 0.53 -15.91
CA GLU A 376 25.30 1.11 -17.02
C GLU A 376 25.49 0.11 -18.17
N ALA A 377 25.86 -1.13 -17.85
CA ALA A 377 26.02 -2.19 -18.83
C ALA A 377 24.73 -2.57 -19.56
N ASN A 378 23.57 -2.36 -18.92
CA ASN A 378 22.23 -2.69 -19.42
C ASN A 378 21.36 -1.45 -19.64
N ALA A 379 21.95 -0.28 -19.86
CA ALA A 379 21.27 1.02 -19.88
C ALA A 379 20.04 1.08 -20.78
N SER A 380 20.08 0.46 -21.94
CA SER A 380 18.95 0.45 -22.90
C SER A 380 17.71 -0.28 -22.38
N SER A 381 17.86 -1.20 -21.43
CA SER A 381 16.76 -1.97 -20.83
C SER A 381 16.37 -1.45 -19.45
N VAL A 382 17.35 -1.01 -18.66
CA VAL A 382 17.15 -0.58 -17.28
C VAL A 382 16.82 0.92 -17.18
N MET A 383 17.40 1.75 -18.05
CA MET A 383 17.29 3.21 -18.02
C MET A 383 16.64 3.85 -19.27
N PRO A 384 15.61 3.22 -19.90
CA PRO A 384 14.98 3.83 -21.07
C PRO A 384 14.11 5.05 -20.72
N VAL A 385 13.73 5.23 -19.46
CA VAL A 385 12.82 6.29 -18.98
C VAL A 385 13.56 7.32 -18.14
N PHE A 386 14.38 6.91 -17.18
CA PHE A 386 15.16 7.79 -16.29
C PHE A 386 16.51 7.17 -15.91
N GLY A 387 17.43 8.00 -15.44
CA GLY A 387 18.79 7.62 -15.06
C GLY A 387 18.93 7.00 -13.67
N GLN A 388 20.14 7.19 -13.07
CA GLN A 388 20.46 6.66 -11.73
C GLN A 388 21.28 7.67 -10.91
N GLU A 389 20.98 8.95 -11.04
CA GLU A 389 21.75 10.01 -10.40
C GLU A 389 21.73 9.91 -8.87
N ILE A 390 20.61 9.48 -8.25
CA ILE A 390 20.53 9.27 -6.82
C ILE A 390 21.49 8.15 -6.38
N PHE A 391 21.61 7.07 -7.16
CA PHE A 391 22.56 6.00 -6.86
C PHE A 391 24.00 6.49 -6.89
N LEU A 392 24.34 7.36 -7.86
CA LEU A 392 25.67 7.96 -7.96
C LEU A 392 25.97 8.86 -6.74
N GLU A 393 25.00 9.68 -6.35
CA GLU A 393 25.10 10.54 -5.16
C GLU A 393 25.23 9.72 -3.86
N ALA A 394 24.43 8.63 -3.71
CA ALA A 394 24.51 7.75 -2.58
C ALA A 394 25.85 7.00 -2.52
N GLU A 395 26.39 6.56 -3.66
CA GLU A 395 27.69 5.86 -3.71
C GLU A 395 28.86 6.75 -3.25
N GLU A 396 28.75 8.08 -3.41
CA GLU A 396 29.76 9.03 -2.92
C GLU A 396 29.75 9.20 -1.40
N LYS A 397 28.69 8.74 -0.69
CA LYS A 397 28.57 8.91 0.77
C LYS A 397 29.52 8.00 1.53
N GLY A 398 29.97 8.51 2.67
CA GLY A 398 30.83 7.82 3.62
C GLY A 398 30.03 6.89 4.57
N PRO A 399 30.65 6.48 5.69
CA PRO A 399 29.98 5.64 6.69
C PRO A 399 28.93 6.42 7.51
N LEU A 400 27.99 5.69 8.12
CA LEU A 400 26.96 6.27 9.02
C LEU A 400 27.51 6.95 10.29
N THR A 401 28.82 6.97 10.46
CA THR A 401 29.51 7.70 11.54
C THR A 401 29.94 9.10 11.14
N ASP A 402 29.74 9.49 9.89
CA ASP A 402 30.11 10.82 9.40
C ASP A 402 29.30 11.92 10.09
N GLU A 403 29.98 13.02 10.41
CA GLU A 403 29.32 14.16 11.08
C GLU A 403 28.20 14.78 10.22
N ALA A 404 28.34 14.75 8.91
CA ALA A 404 27.33 15.24 7.99
C ALA A 404 26.02 14.45 8.13
N TYR A 405 26.11 13.12 8.11
CA TYR A 405 24.97 12.22 8.31
C TYR A 405 24.33 12.43 9.69
N LEU A 406 25.13 12.40 10.77
CA LEU A 406 24.62 12.52 12.14
C LEU A 406 23.90 13.86 12.38
N ARG A 407 24.41 14.94 11.79
CA ARG A 407 23.73 16.26 11.83
C ARG A 407 22.43 16.25 11.06
N ALA A 408 22.44 15.73 9.84
CA ALA A 408 21.26 15.66 8.97
C ALA A 408 20.14 14.85 9.64
N LEU A 409 20.45 13.66 10.16
CA LEU A 409 19.50 12.80 10.88
C LEU A 409 18.94 13.51 12.13
N THR A 410 19.78 14.16 12.90
CA THR A 410 19.36 14.89 14.11
C THR A 410 18.42 16.05 13.75
N GLU A 411 18.79 16.83 12.75
CA GLU A 411 18.05 18.04 12.38
C GLU A 411 16.71 17.75 11.73
N SER A 412 16.65 16.86 10.70
CA SER A 412 15.39 16.50 10.05
C SER A 412 14.39 15.90 11.05
N LYS A 413 14.87 14.95 11.87
CA LYS A 413 14.03 14.31 12.88
C LYS A 413 13.57 15.28 13.98
N ARG A 414 14.44 16.21 14.39
CA ARG A 414 14.10 17.25 15.36
C ARG A 414 12.96 18.14 14.83
N ILE A 415 13.10 18.67 13.62
CA ILE A 415 12.11 19.56 13.00
C ILE A 415 10.74 18.87 12.91
N ALA A 416 10.69 17.67 12.34
CA ALA A 416 9.44 16.94 12.18
C ALA A 416 8.81 16.56 13.53
N THR A 417 9.61 16.08 14.49
CA THR A 417 9.13 15.66 15.82
C THR A 417 8.66 16.85 16.66
N GLU A 418 9.45 17.94 16.72
CA GLU A 418 9.08 19.14 17.48
C GLU A 418 7.85 19.79 16.88
N GLY A 419 7.72 19.84 15.53
CA GLY A 419 6.55 20.39 14.86
C GLY A 419 5.27 19.61 15.20
N LEU A 420 5.29 18.28 15.07
CA LEU A 420 4.13 17.44 15.39
C LEU A 420 3.80 17.47 16.89
N ASN A 421 4.79 17.29 17.77
CA ASN A 421 4.55 17.28 19.21
C ASN A 421 4.11 18.65 19.71
N GLY A 422 4.72 19.75 19.23
CA GLY A 422 4.32 21.09 19.59
C GLY A 422 2.83 21.34 19.32
N ALA A 423 2.39 21.07 18.10
CA ALA A 423 0.98 21.23 17.73
C ALA A 423 0.05 20.31 18.56
N MET A 424 0.43 19.03 18.71
CA MET A 424 -0.43 18.05 19.42
C MET A 424 -0.49 18.30 20.94
N ASP A 425 0.62 18.67 21.58
CA ASP A 425 0.67 18.85 23.03
C ASP A 425 0.06 20.20 23.45
N GLU A 426 0.35 21.30 22.75
CA GLU A 426 -0.20 22.63 23.05
C GLU A 426 -1.73 22.64 23.02
N HIS A 427 -2.30 21.91 22.06
CA HIS A 427 -3.74 21.85 21.85
C HIS A 427 -4.41 20.59 22.38
N SER A 428 -3.66 19.66 23.00
CA SER A 428 -4.15 18.37 23.50
C SER A 428 -4.91 17.57 22.43
N LEU A 429 -4.31 17.41 21.25
CA LEU A 429 -4.94 16.78 20.09
C LEU A 429 -4.87 15.26 20.14
N ASP A 430 -5.94 14.60 19.69
CA ASP A 430 -5.99 13.16 19.45
C ASP A 430 -5.42 12.78 18.08
N ALA A 431 -5.55 13.65 17.09
CA ALA A 431 -5.00 13.50 15.74
C ALA A 431 -4.81 14.85 15.06
N LEU A 432 -3.95 14.86 14.03
CA LEU A 432 -3.82 15.94 13.06
C LEU A 432 -4.38 15.48 11.71
N ILE A 433 -4.93 16.39 10.92
CA ILE A 433 -5.38 16.10 9.54
C ILE A 433 -4.74 17.04 8.53
N ALA A 434 -4.47 16.49 7.34
CA ALA A 434 -4.04 17.25 6.16
C ALA A 434 -4.50 16.49 4.89
N ILE A 435 -4.52 17.18 3.73
CA ILE A 435 -4.77 16.50 2.45
C ILE A 435 -3.60 15.56 2.14
N THR A 436 -3.91 14.30 1.78
CA THR A 436 -2.89 13.31 1.43
C THR A 436 -2.24 13.60 0.08
N ASN A 437 -3.05 13.97 -0.92
CA ASN A 437 -2.61 14.10 -2.31
C ASN A 437 -3.52 15.05 -3.09
N GLY A 438 -2.98 15.65 -4.15
CA GLY A 438 -3.77 16.28 -5.21
C GLY A 438 -4.35 15.28 -6.20
N PRO A 439 -5.10 15.76 -7.23
CA PRO A 439 -5.52 14.90 -8.32
C PRO A 439 -4.32 14.25 -9.02
N SER A 440 -4.46 12.99 -9.43
CA SER A 440 -3.43 12.27 -10.16
C SER A 440 -2.98 13.04 -11.42
N TRP A 441 -1.65 13.11 -11.65
CA TRP A 441 -1.03 13.75 -12.82
C TRP A 441 -0.90 12.78 -13.99
N MET A 442 -0.67 13.32 -15.19
CA MET A 442 -0.45 12.53 -16.40
C MET A 442 0.88 11.78 -16.33
N ILE A 443 0.93 10.55 -16.83
CA ILE A 443 2.17 9.82 -17.03
C ILE A 443 2.97 10.55 -18.12
N ASP A 444 4.18 11.00 -17.78
CA ASP A 444 5.10 11.69 -18.71
C ASP A 444 6.54 11.18 -18.52
N HIS A 445 6.93 10.24 -19.37
CA HIS A 445 8.29 9.68 -19.35
C HIS A 445 9.37 10.64 -19.86
N VAL A 446 8.99 11.82 -20.40
CA VAL A 446 9.94 12.83 -20.89
C VAL A 446 10.24 13.87 -19.82
N ASN A 447 9.20 14.38 -19.15
CA ASN A 447 9.35 15.43 -18.15
C ASN A 447 9.38 14.91 -16.71
N GLY A 448 8.96 13.66 -16.46
CA GLY A 448 8.85 13.05 -15.14
C GLY A 448 7.51 13.35 -14.46
N ASP A 449 7.42 13.01 -13.19
CA ASP A 449 6.21 13.20 -12.39
C ASP A 449 5.94 14.68 -12.10
N SER A 450 4.65 15.07 -12.15
CA SER A 450 4.16 16.41 -11.76
C SER A 450 3.46 16.35 -10.42
N PHE A 451 4.13 15.84 -9.38
CA PHE A 451 3.62 15.79 -8.02
C PHE A 451 3.44 17.21 -7.46
N GLY A 452 2.23 17.56 -7.05
CA GLY A 452 1.88 18.94 -6.72
C GLY A 452 1.30 19.17 -5.32
N ILE A 453 0.78 18.13 -4.66
CA ILE A 453 0.17 18.21 -3.32
C ILE A 453 0.50 16.96 -2.53
N GLY A 454 0.99 17.09 -1.30
CA GLY A 454 1.28 15.98 -0.39
C GLY A 454 1.50 16.42 1.05
N SER A 455 1.34 15.50 2.00
CA SER A 455 1.49 15.77 3.45
C SER A 455 2.19 14.65 4.22
N SER A 456 2.94 13.77 3.55
CA SER A 456 3.53 12.58 4.17
C SER A 456 4.76 12.84 5.03
N SER A 457 5.60 13.82 4.65
CA SER A 457 6.98 13.94 5.14
C SER A 457 7.10 14.15 6.65
N LEU A 458 6.18 14.91 7.29
CA LEU A 458 6.20 15.05 8.74
C LEU A 458 6.09 13.71 9.47
N ALA A 459 5.15 12.85 9.04
CA ALA A 459 4.96 11.53 9.64
C ALA A 459 6.07 10.54 9.24
N ALA A 460 6.63 10.68 8.04
CA ALA A 460 7.73 9.87 7.54
C ALA A 460 9.01 10.10 8.36
N ILE A 461 9.50 11.33 8.39
CA ILE A 461 10.74 11.74 9.04
C ILE A 461 10.69 11.53 10.56
N SER A 462 9.57 11.87 11.21
CA SER A 462 9.39 11.65 12.65
C SER A 462 9.26 10.16 13.02
N GLY A 463 8.88 9.31 12.07
CA GLY A 463 8.51 7.91 12.32
C GLY A 463 7.11 7.74 12.94
N TYR A 464 6.26 8.78 12.92
CA TYR A 464 4.90 8.75 13.49
C TYR A 464 3.90 8.08 12.54
N PRO A 465 2.79 7.52 13.06
CA PRO A 465 1.81 6.85 12.23
C PRO A 465 0.99 7.85 11.40
N SER A 466 0.64 7.43 10.19
CA SER A 466 -0.27 8.16 9.29
C SER A 466 -1.22 7.20 8.60
N ILE A 467 -2.48 7.62 8.45
CA ILE A 467 -3.52 6.85 7.75
C ILE A 467 -4.16 7.75 6.71
N THR A 468 -4.21 7.30 5.45
CA THR A 468 -5.02 7.98 4.43
C THR A 468 -6.35 7.27 4.24
N VAL A 469 -7.42 8.05 4.11
CA VAL A 469 -8.78 7.57 3.83
C VAL A 469 -9.34 8.37 2.65
N PRO A 470 -10.08 7.75 1.70
CA PRO A 470 -10.75 8.47 0.64
C PRO A 470 -11.65 9.60 1.18
N ALA A 471 -11.47 10.82 0.67
CA ALA A 471 -12.17 12.02 1.14
C ALA A 471 -13.09 12.66 0.10
N GLY A 472 -12.83 12.42 -1.20
CA GLY A 472 -13.62 12.99 -2.28
C GLY A 472 -13.02 12.71 -3.64
N PHE A 473 -13.56 13.40 -4.65
CA PHE A 473 -13.12 13.28 -6.04
C PHE A 473 -13.05 14.65 -6.71
N VAL A 474 -11.96 14.89 -7.44
CA VAL A 474 -11.84 16.02 -8.37
C VAL A 474 -11.85 15.49 -9.79
N SER A 475 -12.87 15.83 -10.57
CA SER A 475 -13.02 15.36 -11.96
C SER A 475 -12.93 13.84 -12.12
N GLY A 476 -13.46 13.07 -11.15
CA GLY A 476 -13.42 11.61 -11.15
C GLY A 476 -12.14 11.01 -10.57
N LEU A 477 -11.17 11.81 -10.15
CA LEU A 477 -9.91 11.38 -9.56
C LEU A 477 -9.97 11.46 -8.03
N PRO A 478 -9.59 10.39 -7.31
CA PRO A 478 -9.68 10.36 -5.85
C PRO A 478 -8.74 11.35 -5.17
N ILE A 479 -9.19 11.86 -4.03
CA ILE A 479 -8.43 12.66 -3.08
C ILE A 479 -8.50 11.97 -1.72
N GLY A 480 -7.36 11.82 -1.04
CA GLY A 480 -7.26 11.28 0.31
C GLY A 480 -7.14 12.35 1.39
N LEU A 481 -7.64 12.03 2.58
CA LEU A 481 -7.39 12.77 3.82
C LEU A 481 -6.45 11.95 4.70
N SER A 482 -5.33 12.54 5.10
CA SER A 482 -4.39 11.94 6.05
C SER A 482 -4.77 12.28 7.49
N PHE A 483 -4.69 11.29 8.35
CA PHE A 483 -4.76 11.37 9.79
C PHE A 483 -3.38 11.03 10.36
N ILE A 484 -2.76 11.92 11.13
CA ILE A 484 -1.43 11.74 11.72
C ILE A 484 -1.60 11.69 13.24
N GLY A 485 -0.99 10.69 13.87
CA GLY A 485 -1.07 10.46 15.32
C GLY A 485 0.29 10.53 16.01
N LYS A 486 0.30 10.44 17.34
CA LYS A 486 1.51 10.20 18.11
C LYS A 486 2.01 8.77 17.92
N PRO A 487 3.31 8.51 18.10
CA PRO A 487 3.85 7.16 17.97
C PRO A 487 3.13 6.19 18.94
N TRP A 488 2.93 4.95 18.50
CA TRP A 488 2.26 3.87 19.24
C TRP A 488 0.78 4.11 19.54
N ASN A 489 0.14 5.08 18.85
CA ASN A 489 -1.27 5.39 19.04
C ASN A 489 -2.14 4.98 17.84
N GLU A 490 -1.71 3.95 17.09
CA GLU A 490 -2.42 3.45 15.92
C GLU A 490 -3.87 3.09 16.21
N LYS A 491 -4.14 2.47 17.38
CA LYS A 491 -5.50 2.08 17.75
C LYS A 491 -6.45 3.27 17.71
N GLN A 492 -6.11 4.35 18.39
CA GLN A 492 -6.93 5.56 18.41
C GLN A 492 -7.05 6.21 17.04
N LEU A 493 -5.94 6.24 16.30
CA LEU A 493 -5.90 6.83 14.96
C LEU A 493 -6.79 6.07 13.97
N ILE A 494 -6.78 4.72 14.04
CA ILE A 494 -7.63 3.84 13.25
C ILE A 494 -9.12 4.02 13.63
N GLU A 495 -9.45 4.16 14.92
CA GLU A 495 -10.81 4.44 15.38
C GLU A 495 -11.35 5.78 14.82
N ILE A 496 -10.53 6.83 14.81
CA ILE A 496 -10.85 8.15 14.22
C ILE A 496 -11.06 8.03 12.71
N ALA A 497 -10.11 7.41 12.01
CA ALA A 497 -10.18 7.20 10.57
C ALA A 497 -11.38 6.35 10.15
N TYR A 498 -11.70 5.30 10.91
CA TYR A 498 -12.88 4.47 10.68
C TYR A 498 -14.18 5.25 10.84
N ALA A 499 -14.31 6.06 11.89
CA ALA A 499 -15.52 6.87 12.09
C ALA A 499 -15.70 7.89 10.96
N PHE A 500 -14.62 8.49 10.45
CA PHE A 500 -14.66 9.36 9.28
C PHE A 500 -15.10 8.61 8.02
N GLU A 501 -14.53 7.42 7.76
CA GLU A 501 -14.92 6.56 6.63
C GLU A 501 -16.42 6.23 6.66
N GLN A 502 -16.93 5.82 7.84
CA GLN A 502 -18.35 5.48 8.02
C GLN A 502 -19.28 6.68 7.83
N ALA A 503 -18.83 7.88 8.23
CA ALA A 503 -19.61 9.10 8.09
C ALA A 503 -19.70 9.61 6.65
N THR A 504 -18.67 9.38 5.86
CA THR A 504 -18.54 9.96 4.51
C THR A 504 -18.88 8.96 3.41
N GLY A 505 -18.41 7.71 3.50
CA GLY A 505 -18.70 6.65 2.54
C GLY A 505 -18.35 7.00 1.09
N VAL A 506 -17.30 7.78 0.85
CA VAL A 506 -17.02 8.39 -0.46
C VAL A 506 -16.32 7.47 -1.45
N ARG A 507 -15.76 6.33 -0.99
CA ARG A 507 -15.10 5.41 -1.92
C ARG A 507 -16.04 4.99 -3.06
N ARG A 508 -15.50 4.94 -4.25
CA ARG A 508 -16.14 4.36 -5.46
C ARG A 508 -15.14 3.42 -6.12
N ALA A 509 -15.60 2.27 -6.58
CA ALA A 509 -14.77 1.39 -7.39
C ALA A 509 -14.48 2.06 -8.75
N PRO A 510 -13.29 1.84 -9.34
CA PRO A 510 -13.06 2.20 -10.74
C PRO A 510 -13.92 1.33 -11.66
N GLU A 511 -14.29 1.88 -12.82
CA GLU A 511 -15.10 1.21 -13.84
C GLU A 511 -14.22 0.83 -15.04
N PHE A 512 -14.38 -0.39 -15.61
CA PHE A 512 -13.60 -0.93 -16.71
C PHE A 512 -14.48 -1.39 -17.87
#